data_cd3dc2be918c7e8d457b351d259fd2ad
#
_entry.id   cd3dc2be918c7e8d457b351d259fd2ad
#
_cell.length_a   1.000
_cell.length_b   1.000
_cell.length_c   1.000
_cell.angle_alpha   90.00
_cell.angle_beta   90.00
_cell.angle_gamma   90.00
#
_symmetry.space_group_name_H-M   'P 1'
#
loop_
_entity.id
_entity.type
_entity.pdbx_description
1 polymer ?
#
loop_
_entity_poly.entity_id
_entity_poly.type
_entity_poly.pdbx_seq_one_letter_code
_entity_poly.pdbx_strand_id
1 'polypeptide(L)'
;CGAAGGKTSAMNIIHEDLARTTGDPLLSRMRYELRKKYGFPKLKAGKRIEKFGIPCVYTADPVKRPEGVCDVGAGLSCAGYGSSVVVTAALGLAAASVAINHITGIDTK
;
A
#
# COMPACT_ATOMS: atom_id res chain seq x y z
N CYS A 1 -0.94 2.37 -5.55
CA CYS A 1 -0.74 3.08 -4.27
C CYS A 1 -1.45 2.39 -3.13
N GLY A 2 -0.88 2.48 -1.93
CA GLY A 2 -1.55 2.05 -0.71
C GLY A 2 -2.69 2.96 -0.30
N ALA A 3 -3.37 2.58 0.78
CA ALA A 3 -4.50 3.33 1.32
C ALA A 3 -4.02 4.51 2.18
N ALA A 4 -4.75 5.63 2.11
CA ALA A 4 -4.45 6.83 2.89
C ALA A 4 -5.35 6.99 4.11
N GLY A 5 -6.49 6.28 4.16
CA GLY A 5 -7.46 6.42 5.23
C GLY A 5 -6.88 6.18 6.62
N GLY A 6 -7.11 7.11 7.54
CA GLY A 6 -6.63 7.03 8.91
C GLY A 6 -5.13 7.26 9.09
N LYS A 7 -4.40 7.56 8.04
CA LYS A 7 -2.97 7.86 8.10
C LYS A 7 -2.73 9.36 8.13
N THR A 8 -1.73 9.81 8.87
CA THR A 8 -1.51 11.23 9.14
C THR A 8 -0.13 11.74 8.71
N SER A 9 0.78 10.84 8.32
CA SER A 9 2.15 11.23 8.00
C SER A 9 2.54 10.83 6.58
N ALA A 10 3.25 11.70 5.90
CA ALA A 10 3.85 11.46 4.60
C ALA A 10 5.36 11.18 4.69
N MET A 11 5.89 11.00 5.91
CA MET A 11 7.34 10.94 6.12
C MET A 11 7.96 9.58 5.79
N ASN A 12 7.16 8.51 5.79
CA ASN A 12 7.65 7.14 5.63
C ASN A 12 7.04 6.46 4.41
N ILE A 13 7.15 7.11 3.25
CA ILE A 13 6.69 6.52 2.00
C ILE A 13 7.71 5.50 1.51
N ILE A 14 7.22 4.31 1.19
CA ILE A 14 8.02 3.16 0.78
C ILE A 14 7.66 2.81 -0.66
N HIS A 15 8.68 2.51 -1.45
CA HIS A 15 8.53 1.95 -2.79
C HIS A 15 8.99 0.49 -2.77
N GLU A 16 8.08 -0.44 -2.98
CA GLU A 16 8.37 -1.88 -2.93
C GLU A 16 7.42 -2.66 -3.84
N ASP A 17 7.83 -3.88 -4.21
CA ASP A 17 6.95 -4.80 -4.93
C ASP A 17 5.75 -5.18 -4.05
N LEU A 18 4.58 -5.31 -4.67
CA LEU A 18 3.34 -5.64 -3.97
C LEU A 18 3.47 -6.87 -3.07
N ALA A 19 4.22 -7.89 -3.53
CA ALA A 19 4.40 -9.12 -2.75
C ALA A 19 5.08 -8.89 -1.40
N ARG A 20 5.88 -7.82 -1.29
CA ARG A 20 6.69 -7.53 -0.11
C ARG A 20 6.22 -6.33 0.69
N THR A 21 5.08 -5.75 0.35
CA THR A 21 4.51 -4.64 1.11
C THR A 21 3.99 -5.11 2.46
N THR A 22 4.03 -4.25 3.46
CA THR A 22 3.59 -4.54 4.82
C THR A 22 2.81 -3.38 5.42
N GLY A 23 1.89 -3.68 6.32
CA GLY A 23 1.21 -2.64 7.11
C GLY A 23 0.16 -1.84 6.36
N ASP A 24 -0.18 -2.21 5.15
CA ASP A 24 -1.23 -1.54 4.37
C ASP A 24 -2.40 -2.51 4.12
N PRO A 25 -3.60 -2.19 4.63
CA PRO A 25 -4.73 -3.11 4.51
C PRO A 25 -5.24 -3.29 3.08
N LEU A 26 -5.16 -2.25 2.24
CA LEU A 26 -5.56 -2.35 0.84
C LEU A 26 -4.62 -3.27 0.06
N LEU A 27 -3.32 -3.03 0.19
CA LEU A 27 -2.32 -3.85 -0.51
C LEU A 27 -2.31 -5.28 0.00
N SER A 28 -2.54 -5.49 1.30
CA SER A 28 -2.68 -6.83 1.89
C SER A 28 -3.83 -7.60 1.23
N ARG A 29 -4.97 -6.96 1.07
CA ARG A 29 -6.11 -7.57 0.40
C ARG A 29 -5.83 -7.86 -1.06
N MET A 30 -5.17 -6.95 -1.77
CA MET A 30 -4.78 -7.15 -3.15
C MET A 30 -3.86 -8.36 -3.32
N ARG A 31 -2.85 -8.50 -2.44
CA ARG A 31 -1.98 -9.68 -2.45
C ARG A 31 -2.78 -10.98 -2.29
N TYR A 32 -3.69 -10.99 -1.33
CA TYR A 32 -4.51 -12.17 -1.07
C TYR A 32 -5.34 -12.56 -2.29
N GLU A 33 -6.03 -11.60 -2.89
CA GLU A 33 -6.88 -11.85 -4.06
C GLU A 33 -6.07 -12.32 -5.27
N LEU A 34 -4.92 -11.71 -5.52
CA LEU A 34 -4.06 -12.11 -6.63
C LEU A 34 -3.52 -13.54 -6.46
N ARG A 35 -3.13 -13.90 -5.25
CA ARG A 35 -2.67 -15.26 -4.96
C ARG A 35 -3.79 -16.28 -5.06
N LYS A 36 -4.99 -15.92 -4.60
CA LYS A 36 -6.13 -16.83 -4.58
C LYS A 36 -6.74 -17.05 -5.96
N LYS A 37 -6.93 -15.97 -6.73
CA LYS A 37 -7.72 -16.00 -7.96
C LYS A 37 -6.90 -15.98 -9.25
N TYR A 38 -5.70 -15.47 -9.22
CA TYR A 38 -4.92 -15.20 -10.43
C TYR A 38 -3.58 -15.92 -10.48
N GLY A 39 -3.33 -16.87 -9.61
CA GLY A 39 -2.15 -17.71 -9.65
C GLY A 39 -0.83 -17.02 -9.35
N PHE A 40 -0.84 -15.87 -8.70
CA PHE A 40 0.38 -15.19 -8.30
C PHE A 40 1.17 -16.00 -7.28
N PRO A 41 2.51 -15.84 -7.21
CA PRO A 41 3.35 -16.63 -6.33
C PRO A 41 2.87 -16.62 -4.88
N LYS A 42 2.75 -17.82 -4.28
CA LYS A 42 2.32 -17.99 -2.89
C LYS A 42 3.53 -17.98 -1.96
N LEU A 43 3.26 -17.65 -0.70
CA LEU A 43 4.28 -17.72 0.34
C LEU A 43 4.72 -19.17 0.53
N LYS A 44 6.04 -19.37 0.64
CA LYS A 44 6.64 -20.68 0.92
C LYS A 44 7.44 -20.58 2.22
N ALA A 45 7.18 -21.48 3.16
CA ALA A 45 7.89 -21.52 4.44
C ALA A 45 9.40 -21.60 4.23
N GLY A 46 10.15 -20.76 4.96
CA GLY A 46 11.61 -20.74 4.92
C GLY A 46 12.22 -20.20 3.62
N LYS A 47 11.43 -19.65 2.70
CA LYS A 47 11.92 -19.08 1.45
C LYS A 47 11.63 -17.58 1.36
N ARG A 48 12.47 -16.87 0.59
CA ARG A 48 12.26 -15.46 0.32
C ARG A 48 10.95 -15.26 -0.45
N ILE A 49 10.27 -14.16 -0.13
CA ILE A 49 9.02 -13.79 -0.81
C ILE A 49 9.31 -13.49 -2.28
N GLU A 50 8.66 -14.22 -3.17
CA GLU A 50 8.79 -14.04 -4.61
C GLU A 50 8.02 -12.80 -5.07
N LYS A 51 8.65 -11.97 -5.90
CA LYS A 51 8.06 -10.74 -6.40
C LYS A 51 6.89 -11.00 -7.35
N PHE A 52 5.89 -10.09 -7.32
CA PHE A 52 4.79 -10.11 -8.29
C PHE A 52 5.12 -9.33 -9.56
N GLY A 53 6.09 -8.44 -9.51
CA GLY A 53 6.37 -7.52 -10.60
C GLY A 53 5.45 -6.30 -10.62
N ILE A 54 4.80 -6.00 -9.53
CA ILE A 54 3.88 -4.87 -9.39
C ILE A 54 4.49 -3.87 -8.41
N PRO A 55 5.08 -2.76 -8.89
CA PRO A 55 5.64 -1.76 -7.99
C PRO A 55 4.53 -0.99 -7.27
N CYS A 56 4.73 -0.78 -5.98
CA CYS A 56 3.79 -0.05 -5.14
C CYS A 56 4.47 1.08 -4.39
N VAL A 57 3.72 2.15 -4.13
CA VAL A 57 4.10 3.17 -3.17
C VAL A 57 3.06 3.20 -2.07
N TYR A 58 3.50 3.22 -0.82
CA TYR A 58 2.62 3.13 0.33
C TYR A 58 3.33 3.63 1.58
N THR A 59 2.59 3.75 2.66
CA THR A 59 3.16 3.98 3.97
C THR A 59 2.71 2.87 4.92
N ALA A 60 3.65 2.31 5.67
CA ALA A 60 3.36 1.29 6.67
C ALA A 60 2.91 1.89 8.01
N ASP A 61 2.75 3.20 8.09
CA ASP A 61 2.27 3.85 9.30
C ASP A 61 0.91 3.30 9.71
N PRO A 62 0.68 3.14 11.03
CA PRO A 62 -0.57 2.57 11.49
C PRO A 62 -1.76 3.48 11.18
N VAL A 63 -2.89 2.86 10.92
CA VAL A 63 -4.17 3.56 10.78
C VAL A 63 -4.59 4.06 12.15
N LYS A 64 -4.81 5.37 12.27
CA LYS A 64 -5.29 5.98 13.52
C LYS A 64 -6.80 6.14 13.47
N ARG A 65 -7.49 5.53 14.41
CA ARG A 65 -8.93 5.65 14.54
C ARG A 65 -9.30 6.89 15.35
N PRO A 66 -10.27 7.69 14.89
CA PRO A 66 -10.81 8.76 15.71
C PRO A 66 -11.47 8.18 16.97
N GLU A 67 -11.38 8.89 18.08
CA GLU A 67 -12.07 8.50 19.31
C GLU A 67 -13.59 8.49 19.13
N GLY A 68 -14.26 7.52 19.75
CA GLY A 68 -15.72 7.42 19.72
C GLY A 68 -16.31 6.83 18.45
N VAL A 69 -15.51 6.37 17.53
CA VAL A 69 -15.98 5.72 16.31
C VAL A 69 -16.19 4.23 16.56
N CYS A 70 -17.39 3.76 16.32
CA CYS A 70 -17.70 2.35 16.37
C CYS A 70 -16.95 1.58 15.28
N ASP A 71 -16.55 0.37 15.62
CA ASP A 71 -15.92 -0.54 14.68
C ASP A 71 -16.96 -1.00 13.66
N VAL A 72 -17.01 -0.37 12.51
CA VAL A 72 -18.00 -0.68 11.48
C VAL A 72 -17.43 -1.68 10.50
N GLY A 73 -17.23 -2.89 10.97
CA GLY A 73 -16.91 -4.01 10.11
C GLY A 73 -15.48 -4.05 9.57
N ALA A 74 -15.07 -5.25 9.19
CA ALA A 74 -13.79 -5.50 8.54
C ALA A 74 -13.91 -5.17 7.06
N GLY A 75 -13.48 -3.98 6.65
CA GLY A 75 -13.50 -3.59 5.26
C GLY A 75 -12.55 -2.44 4.97
N LEU A 76 -12.41 -2.13 3.69
CA LEU A 76 -11.62 -1.00 3.23
C LEU A 76 -12.41 0.31 3.32
N SER A 77 -13.43 0.33 4.17
CA SER A 77 -14.25 1.51 4.39
C SER A 77 -13.44 2.58 5.11
N CYS A 78 -13.48 3.79 4.57
CA CYS A 78 -12.91 4.97 5.23
C CYS A 78 -13.87 5.60 6.24
N ALA A 79 -14.98 4.93 6.57
CA ALA A 79 -15.96 5.43 7.50
C ALA A 79 -15.32 5.71 8.86
N GLY A 80 -15.37 6.96 9.30
CA GLY A 80 -14.80 7.40 10.56
C GLY A 80 -13.32 7.72 10.56
N TYR A 81 -12.57 7.37 9.51
CA TYR A 81 -11.15 7.68 9.46
C TYR A 81 -10.83 9.01 8.78
N GLY A 82 -11.57 9.31 7.71
CA GLY A 82 -11.17 10.41 6.85
C GLY A 82 -9.81 10.15 6.19
N SER A 83 -9.38 11.09 5.38
CA SER A 83 -8.06 11.05 4.77
C SER A 83 -7.45 12.46 4.73
N SER A 84 -6.13 12.53 4.85
CA SER A 84 -5.39 13.78 4.78
C SER A 84 -4.80 13.97 3.38
N VAL A 85 -4.95 15.16 2.83
CA VAL A 85 -4.32 15.51 1.55
C VAL A 85 -2.79 15.38 1.61
N VAL A 86 -2.21 15.58 2.78
CA VAL A 86 -0.76 15.39 2.99
C VAL A 86 -0.34 13.97 2.61
N VAL A 87 -1.15 12.98 2.94
CA VAL A 87 -0.85 11.58 2.63
C VAL A 87 -1.27 11.24 1.21
N THR A 88 -2.49 11.60 0.78
CA THR A 88 -2.97 11.27 -0.56
C THR A 88 -2.13 11.93 -1.65
N ALA A 89 -1.82 13.20 -1.50
CA ALA A 89 -0.99 13.92 -2.47
C ALA A 89 0.44 13.38 -2.52
N ALA A 90 1.03 13.11 -1.36
CA ALA A 90 2.40 12.58 -1.30
C ALA A 90 2.50 11.20 -1.95
N LEU A 91 1.55 10.32 -1.70
CA LEU A 91 1.51 9.01 -2.36
C LEU A 91 1.33 9.15 -3.88
N GLY A 92 0.46 10.05 -4.31
CA GLY A 92 0.24 10.31 -5.73
C GLY A 92 1.48 10.87 -6.43
N LEU A 93 2.19 11.80 -5.78
CA LEU A 93 3.43 12.35 -6.32
C LEU A 93 4.54 11.30 -6.34
N ALA A 94 4.64 10.46 -5.32
CA ALA A 94 5.58 9.34 -5.32
C ALA A 94 5.30 8.36 -6.46
N ALA A 95 4.04 8.03 -6.69
CA ALA A 95 3.65 7.16 -7.80
C ALA A 95 3.98 7.80 -9.16
N ALA A 96 3.75 9.09 -9.31
CA ALA A 96 4.11 9.83 -10.52
C ALA A 96 5.63 9.77 -10.76
N SER A 97 6.42 9.92 -9.71
CA SER A 97 7.88 9.81 -9.79
C SER A 97 8.30 8.42 -10.29
N VAL A 98 7.72 7.36 -9.78
CA VAL A 98 8.00 6.00 -10.24
C VAL A 98 7.65 5.84 -11.72
N ALA A 99 6.49 6.35 -12.14
CA ALA A 99 6.05 6.27 -13.53
C ALA A 99 6.97 7.05 -14.48
N ILE A 100 7.33 8.27 -14.12
CA ILE A 100 8.22 9.12 -14.92
C ILE A 100 9.59 8.45 -15.07
N ASN A 101 10.14 7.95 -13.98
CA ASN A 101 11.45 7.29 -14.01
C ASN A 101 11.42 6.02 -14.87
N HIS A 102 10.34 5.28 -14.83
CA HIS A 102 10.17 4.10 -15.68
C HIS A 102 10.13 4.50 -17.17
N ILE A 103 9.36 5.51 -17.52
CA ILE A 103 9.22 5.98 -18.92
C ILE A 103 10.54 6.55 -19.45
N THR A 104 11.27 7.28 -18.62
CA THR A 104 12.54 7.91 -19.01
C THR A 104 13.75 6.99 -18.92
N GLY A 105 13.57 5.78 -18.42
CA GLY A 105 14.65 4.81 -18.26
C GLY A 105 15.59 5.08 -17.09
N ILE A 106 15.20 5.96 -16.17
CA ILE A 106 15.98 6.21 -14.95
C ILE A 106 15.65 5.11 -13.94
N ASP A 107 16.66 4.36 -13.54
CA ASP A 107 16.49 3.33 -12.51
C ASP A 107 16.31 3.97 -11.14
N THR A 108 15.25 3.57 -10.45
CA THR A 108 14.86 4.15 -9.16
C THR A 108 15.27 3.31 -7.95
N LYS A 109 16.06 2.34 -8.15
CA LYS A 109 16.56 1.56 -7.00
C LYS A 109 17.62 2.28 -6.23
#